data_b88d038b5a1b4a51ef1a7baa47d9b97c
#
_entry.id   b88d038b5a1b4a51ef1a7baa47d9b97c
#
_cell.length_a   1.000
_cell.length_b   1.000
_cell.length_c   1.000
_cell.angle_alpha   90.00
_cell.angle_beta   90.00
_cell.angle_gamma   90.00
#
_symmetry.space_group_name_H-M   'P 1'
#
loop_
_entity.id
_entity.type
_entity.pdbx_description
1 polymer ?
#
loop_
_entity_poly.entity_id
_entity_poly.type
_entity_poly.pdbx_seq_one_letter_code
_entity_poly.pdbx_strand_id
1 'polypeptide(L)' 'MSPFDVPALKDQLDEVINYDLQRTDLWDDPEAAGKVLQKKKSLEKKINSYEKLEGDYEDINVLI' A
#
# COMPACT_ATOMS: atom_id res chain seq x y z
N MET A 1 -13.91 -6.09 12.04
CA MET A 1 -12.69 -5.54 11.42
C MET A 1 -12.80 -4.05 11.23
N SER A 2 -11.78 -3.34 11.66
CA SER A 2 -11.76 -1.89 11.49
C SER A 2 -11.40 -1.53 10.04
N PRO A 3 -12.10 -0.56 9.41
CA PRO A 3 -11.71 -0.10 8.07
C PRO A 3 -10.38 0.65 8.07
N PHE A 4 -9.85 0.95 9.23
CA PHE A 4 -8.59 1.67 9.40
C PHE A 4 -7.45 0.74 9.85
N ASP A 5 -7.51 -0.54 9.45
CA ASP A 5 -6.48 -1.50 9.82
C ASP A 5 -5.25 -1.34 8.91
N VAL A 6 -4.45 -0.32 9.20
CA VAL A 6 -3.22 -0.03 8.45
C VAL A 6 -2.23 -1.18 8.50
N PRO A 7 -1.99 -1.85 9.65
CA PRO A 7 -1.10 -3.01 9.67
C PRO A 7 -1.51 -4.11 8.71
N ALA A 8 -2.81 -4.39 8.58
CA ALA A 8 -3.28 -5.41 7.64
C ALA A 8 -3.01 -4.99 6.19
N LEU A 9 -3.18 -3.70 5.88
CA LEU A 9 -2.88 -3.17 4.54
C LEU A 9 -1.38 -3.28 4.25
N LYS A 10 -0.54 -3.00 5.23
CA LYS A 10 0.91 -3.13 5.09
C LYS A 10 1.32 -4.58 4.88
N ASP A 11 0.68 -5.51 5.55
CA ASP A 11 0.93 -6.94 5.35
C ASP A 11 0.57 -7.37 3.93
N GLN A 12 -0.54 -6.89 3.40
CA GLN A 12 -0.93 -7.17 2.02
C GLN A 12 0.09 -6.59 1.04
N LEU A 13 0.55 -5.39 1.30
CA LEU A 13 1.57 -4.75 0.46
C LEU A 13 2.87 -5.53 0.49
N ASP A 14 3.29 -5.99 1.67
CA ASP A 14 4.48 -6.82 1.81
C ASP A 14 4.36 -8.12 1.01
N GLU A 15 3.18 -8.75 1.02
CA GLU A 15 2.95 -9.95 0.22
C GLU A 15 3.12 -9.67 -1.26
N VAL A 16 2.57 -8.58 -1.75
CA VAL A 16 2.71 -8.21 -3.16
C VAL A 16 4.18 -8.02 -3.51
N ILE A 17 4.92 -7.30 -2.68
CA ILE A 17 6.33 -7.02 -2.93
C ILE A 17 7.17 -8.30 -2.85
N ASN A 18 6.95 -9.13 -1.84
CA ASN A 18 7.79 -10.28 -1.56
C ASN A 18 7.45 -11.51 -2.41
N TYR A 19 6.21 -11.64 -2.84
CA TYR A 19 5.77 -12.79 -3.63
C TYR A 19 5.54 -12.42 -5.10
N ASP A 20 4.63 -11.49 -5.35
CA ASP A 20 4.22 -11.20 -6.71
C ASP A 20 5.33 -10.55 -7.52
N LEU A 21 6.02 -9.58 -6.94
CA LEU A 21 7.09 -8.85 -7.63
C LEU A 21 8.40 -9.64 -7.70
N GLN A 22 8.54 -10.72 -6.93
CA GLN A 22 9.71 -11.57 -6.95
C GLN A 22 9.62 -12.71 -7.97
N ARG A 23 8.46 -12.89 -8.57
CA ARG A 23 8.27 -13.95 -9.57
C ARG A 23 8.93 -13.56 -10.89
N THR A 24 9.82 -14.42 -11.38
CA THR A 24 10.51 -14.14 -12.64
C THR A 24 9.58 -14.19 -13.84
N ASP A 25 8.59 -15.07 -13.83
CA ASP A 25 7.62 -15.21 -14.91
C ASP A 25 6.67 -14.02 -15.00
N LEU A 26 6.50 -13.25 -13.93
CA LEU A 26 5.68 -12.06 -13.91
C LEU A 26 6.18 -11.02 -14.92
N TRP A 27 7.50 -10.85 -14.99
CA TRP A 27 8.11 -9.84 -15.85
C TRP A 27 8.10 -10.23 -17.32
N ASP A 28 7.83 -11.50 -17.63
CA ASP A 28 7.63 -11.98 -19.00
C ASP A 28 6.25 -11.64 -19.53
N ASP A 29 5.30 -11.33 -18.64
CA ASP A 29 3.93 -10.96 -19.01
C ASP A 29 3.65 -9.51 -18.57
N PRO A 30 3.73 -8.53 -19.50
CA PRO A 30 3.51 -7.13 -19.15
C PRO A 30 2.12 -6.85 -18.59
N GLU A 31 1.10 -7.57 -19.01
CA GLU A 31 -0.25 -7.38 -18.49
C GLU A 31 -0.33 -7.79 -17.02
N ALA A 32 0.20 -8.96 -16.69
CA ALA A 32 0.22 -9.44 -15.31
C ALA A 32 1.04 -8.51 -14.42
N ALA A 33 2.21 -8.09 -14.91
CA ALA A 33 3.06 -7.15 -14.19
C ALA A 33 2.32 -5.83 -13.93
N GLY A 34 1.62 -5.31 -14.94
CA GLY A 34 0.83 -4.09 -14.79
C GLY A 34 -0.26 -4.22 -13.74
N LYS A 35 -0.95 -5.34 -13.69
CA LYS A 35 -2.01 -5.58 -12.70
C LYS A 35 -1.43 -5.63 -11.28
N VAL A 36 -0.30 -6.29 -11.10
CA VAL A 36 0.35 -6.38 -9.79
C VAL A 36 0.82 -4.99 -9.34
N LEU A 37 1.40 -4.22 -10.24
CA LEU A 37 1.85 -2.86 -9.93
C LEU A 37 0.68 -1.94 -9.58
N GLN A 38 -0.47 -2.09 -10.25
CA GLN A 38 -1.67 -1.36 -9.90
C GLN A 38 -2.17 -1.72 -8.50
N LYS A 39 -2.16 -3.00 -8.17
CA LYS A 39 -2.54 -3.46 -6.84
C LYS A 39 -1.62 -2.85 -5.78
N LYS A 40 -0.32 -2.85 -6.04
CA LYS A 40 0.66 -2.24 -5.15
C LYS A 40 0.37 -0.76 -4.94
N LYS A 41 0.16 -0.02 -6.03
CA LYS A 41 -0.16 1.41 -5.96
C LYS A 41 -1.45 1.67 -5.19
N SER A 42 -2.47 0.85 -5.41
CA SER A 42 -3.74 1.00 -4.70
C SER A 42 -3.56 0.83 -3.19
N LEU A 43 -2.80 -0.18 -2.78
CA LEU A 43 -2.50 -0.41 -1.36
C LEU A 43 -1.69 0.73 -0.77
N GLU A 44 -0.65 1.18 -1.47
CA GLU A 44 0.16 2.30 -1.03
C GLU A 44 -0.68 3.57 -0.86
N LYS A 45 -1.58 3.82 -1.80
CA LYS A 45 -2.45 4.99 -1.75
C LYS A 45 -3.37 4.95 -0.53
N LYS A 46 -3.93 3.78 -0.23
CA LYS A 46 -4.77 3.61 0.95
C LYS A 46 -3.98 3.83 2.23
N ILE A 47 -2.81 3.23 2.33
CA ILE A 47 -1.95 3.38 3.50
C ILE A 47 -1.57 4.84 3.68
N ASN A 48 -1.13 5.50 2.62
CA ASN A 48 -0.74 6.91 2.67
C ASN A 48 -1.90 7.80 3.08
N SER A 49 -3.12 7.52 2.62
CA SER A 49 -4.30 8.28 2.99
C SER A 49 -4.58 8.19 4.48
N TYR A 50 -4.49 7.01 5.05
CA TYR A 50 -4.71 6.82 6.49
C TYR A 50 -3.61 7.45 7.31
N GLU A 51 -2.37 7.30 6.90
CA GLU A 51 -1.24 7.90 7.60
C GLU A 51 -1.29 9.43 7.54
N LYS A 52 -1.74 9.97 6.40
CA LYS A 52 -1.89 11.41 6.24
C LYS A 52 -2.97 11.95 7.18
N LEU A 53 -4.07 11.23 7.33
CA LEU A 53 -5.12 11.64 8.26
C LEU A 53 -4.60 11.68 9.69
N GLU A 54 -3.79 10.70 10.09
CA GLU A 54 -3.19 10.70 11.41
C GLU A 54 -2.18 11.83 11.56
N GLY A 55 -1.38 12.08 10.52
CA GLY A 55 -0.41 13.16 10.51
C GLY A 55 -1.07 14.53 10.60
N ASP A 56 -2.15 14.74 9.86
CA ASP A 56 -2.90 15.99 9.90
C ASP A 56 -3.45 16.26 11.30
N TYR A 57 -3.79 15.21 12.02
CA TYR A 57 -4.27 15.32 13.39
C TYR A 57 -3.19 15.85 14.32
N GLU A 58 -1.95 15.40 14.11
CA GLU A 58 -0.81 15.85 14.90
C GLU A 58 -0.38 17.26 14.53
N ASP A 59 -0.43 17.60 13.26
CA ASP A 59 -0.04 18.92 12.75
C ASP A 59 -0.90 20.04 13.35
N ILE A 60 -2.16 19.78 13.60
CA ILE A 60 -3.04 20.78 14.23
C ILE A 60 -2.52 21.15 15.60
N ASN A 61 -1.97 20.20 16.33
CA ASN A 61 -1.41 20.45 17.66
C ASN A 61 -0.10 21.20 17.61
N VAL A 62 0.67 20.99 16.56
CA VAL A 62 2.00 21.62 16.43
C VAL A 62 1.88 23.11 16.09
N LEU A 63 0.86 23.48 15.34
CA LEU A 63 0.66 24.86 14.90
C LEU A 63 0.13 25.78 16.00
N ILE A 64 -0.28 25.22 17.09
CA ILE A 64 -0.77 25.98 18.23
C ILE A 64 0.40 26.31 19.18
#